data_153ee8494b92fd80cf630d29b7cba252
#
_entry.id   153ee8494b92fd80cf630d29b7cba252
#
_cell.length_a   1.000
_cell.length_b   1.000
_cell.length_c   1.000
_cell.angle_alpha   90.00
_cell.angle_beta   90.00
_cell.angle_gamma   90.00
#
_symmetry.space_group_name_H-M   'P 1'
#
loop_
_entity.id
_entity.type
_entity.pdbx_description
1 polymer ?
#
loop_
_entity_poly.entity_id
_entity_poly.type
_entity_poly.pdbx_seq_one_letter_code
_entity_poly.pdbx_strand_id
1 'polypeptide(L)'
;MRCHSRTLVWIMTVLIAGFVISGCVSLRIEKINDGTAILPPPEGFMAGKTSLQEVLLYYGAPADIIDMQGHLALHYQRTFYRGGHLSIGIPLGDVFKASPSMDARGDLALHDAIIFIFTTDGLLKDMRYEKSTSRPLWDTYWE
;
A
#
# COMPACT_ATOMS: atom_id res chain seq x y z
N MET A 1 -6.78 15.01 60.77
CA MET A 1 -6.94 15.70 59.47
C MET A 1 -6.23 15.05 58.26
N ARG A 2 -5.51 13.91 58.38
CA ARG A 2 -4.81 13.24 57.27
C ARG A 2 -5.65 12.20 56.51
N CYS A 3 -6.80 11.79 57.01
CA CYS A 3 -7.62 10.78 56.38
C CYS A 3 -8.44 11.29 55.16
N HIS A 4 -8.90 12.54 55.24
CA HIS A 4 -9.71 13.15 54.17
C HIS A 4 -8.90 13.44 52.89
N SER A 5 -7.60 13.67 53.03
CA SER A 5 -6.71 13.94 51.86
C SER A 5 -6.51 12.70 51.00
N ARG A 6 -6.42 11.52 51.58
CA ARG A 6 -6.24 10.24 50.84
C ARG A 6 -7.48 9.84 50.08
N THR A 7 -8.66 10.01 50.65
CA THR A 7 -9.93 9.73 49.95
C THR A 7 -10.19 10.68 48.81
N LEU A 8 -9.82 11.96 48.96
CA LEU A 8 -9.96 12.97 47.90
C LEU A 8 -9.05 12.66 46.70
N VAL A 9 -7.80 12.24 46.99
CA VAL A 9 -6.86 11.81 45.94
C VAL A 9 -7.37 10.57 45.19
N TRP A 10 -7.93 9.57 45.91
CA TRP A 10 -8.49 8.39 45.27
C TRP A 10 -9.68 8.70 44.37
N ILE A 11 -10.60 9.57 44.82
CA ILE A 11 -11.76 10.00 44.03
C ILE A 11 -11.30 10.75 42.78
N MET A 12 -10.33 11.65 42.88
CA MET A 12 -9.74 12.35 41.72
C MET A 12 -9.09 11.38 40.74
N THR A 13 -8.36 10.38 41.22
CA THR A 13 -7.70 9.39 40.35
C THR A 13 -8.72 8.55 39.59
N VAL A 14 -9.81 8.11 40.28
CA VAL A 14 -10.89 7.34 39.63
C VAL A 14 -11.65 8.21 38.61
N LEU A 15 -11.90 9.48 38.92
CA LEU A 15 -12.53 10.42 37.97
C LEU A 15 -11.65 10.66 36.73
N ILE A 16 -10.35 10.85 36.91
CA ILE A 16 -9.41 11.03 35.79
C ILE A 16 -9.31 9.75 34.96
N ALA A 17 -9.24 8.57 35.60
CA ALA A 17 -9.24 7.29 34.91
C ALA A 17 -10.54 7.04 34.11
N GLY A 18 -11.69 7.41 34.66
CA GLY A 18 -12.99 7.34 33.96
C GLY A 18 -13.06 8.26 32.75
N PHE A 19 -12.44 9.44 32.82
CA PHE A 19 -12.38 10.39 31.70
C PHE A 19 -11.48 9.90 30.54
N VAL A 20 -10.37 9.21 30.88
CA VAL A 20 -9.44 8.66 29.88
C VAL A 20 -10.07 7.48 29.11
N ILE A 21 -10.97 6.71 29.75
CA ILE A 21 -11.62 5.55 29.13
C ILE A 21 -12.77 5.96 28.17
N SER A 22 -13.34 7.15 28.33
CA SER A 22 -14.41 7.66 27.44
C SER A 22 -13.91 8.24 26.11
N GLY A 23 -12.60 8.21 25.84
CA GLY A 23 -12.03 8.62 24.57
C GLY A 23 -12.48 7.72 23.40
N CYS A 24 -12.88 8.31 22.27
CA CYS A 24 -13.17 7.57 21.06
C CYS A 24 -11.86 7.12 20.42
N VAL A 25 -11.56 5.82 20.47
CA VAL A 25 -10.47 5.21 19.71
C VAL A 25 -11.08 4.56 18.47
N SER A 26 -10.69 5.00 17.29
CA SER A 26 -11.07 4.34 16.05
C SER A 26 -9.83 3.76 15.36
N LEU A 27 -9.88 2.48 15.05
CA LEU A 27 -8.89 1.78 14.24
C LEU A 27 -9.53 1.42 12.91
N ARG A 28 -9.03 1.98 11.82
CA ARG A 28 -9.46 1.65 10.47
C ARG A 28 -8.32 0.97 9.73
N ILE A 29 -8.57 -0.25 9.26
CA ILE A 29 -7.64 -0.98 8.42
C ILE A 29 -8.20 -0.96 6.99
N GLU A 30 -7.48 -0.34 6.08
CA GLU A 30 -7.83 -0.31 4.66
C GLU A 30 -6.95 -1.28 3.88
N LYS A 31 -7.61 -2.09 3.07
CA LYS A 31 -6.99 -2.96 2.08
C LYS A 31 -7.49 -2.54 0.71
N ILE A 32 -6.64 -2.00 -0.11
CA ILE A 32 -6.95 -1.66 -1.49
C ILE A 32 -6.09 -2.54 -2.39
N ASN A 33 -6.75 -3.23 -3.33
CA ASN A 33 -6.08 -3.96 -4.39
C ASN A 33 -6.40 -3.23 -5.69
N ASP A 34 -5.41 -2.68 -6.33
CA ASP A 34 -5.54 -2.03 -7.61
C ASP A 34 -4.81 -2.85 -8.69
N GLY A 35 -5.50 -3.13 -9.78
CA GLY A 35 -5.03 -3.94 -10.89
C GLY A 35 -5.41 -5.43 -10.80
N THR A 36 -5.18 -6.13 -11.92
CA THR A 36 -5.40 -7.57 -12.07
C THR A 36 -4.22 -8.35 -11.50
N ALA A 37 -4.49 -9.56 -10.97
CA ALA A 37 -3.43 -10.42 -10.45
C ALA A 37 -2.43 -10.77 -11.55
N ILE A 38 -1.16 -10.46 -11.31
CA ILE A 38 -0.07 -10.78 -12.22
C ILE A 38 0.48 -12.16 -11.85
N LEU A 39 0.30 -13.11 -12.76
CA LEU A 39 0.86 -14.43 -12.62
C LEU A 39 2.33 -14.43 -13.01
N PRO A 40 3.17 -15.30 -12.43
CA PRO A 40 4.53 -15.48 -12.92
C PRO A 40 4.53 -15.93 -14.38
N PRO A 41 5.57 -15.55 -15.14
CA PRO A 41 5.64 -15.93 -16.55
C PRO A 41 5.65 -17.46 -16.69
N PRO A 42 4.91 -18.01 -17.70
CA PRO A 42 4.94 -19.42 -18.00
C PRO A 42 6.37 -19.88 -18.38
N GLU A 43 6.72 -21.12 -18.04
CA GLU A 43 8.01 -21.71 -18.40
C GLU A 43 8.30 -21.71 -19.91
N GLY A 44 7.25 -21.63 -20.73
CA GLY A 44 7.37 -21.57 -22.19
C GLY A 44 7.79 -20.21 -22.74
N PHE A 45 7.78 -19.13 -21.94
CA PHE A 45 8.19 -17.79 -22.40
C PHE A 45 9.70 -17.70 -22.42
N MET A 46 10.25 -17.57 -23.64
CA MET A 46 11.69 -17.54 -23.86
C MET A 46 12.09 -16.37 -24.74
N ALA A 47 13.22 -15.74 -24.39
CA ALA A 47 13.83 -14.72 -25.24
C ALA A 47 14.14 -15.25 -26.64
N GLY A 48 13.84 -14.45 -27.66
CA GLY A 48 14.02 -14.79 -29.07
C GLY A 48 12.96 -15.76 -29.65
N LYS A 49 11.97 -16.22 -28.85
CA LYS A 49 10.93 -17.14 -29.31
C LYS A 49 9.52 -16.61 -29.07
N THR A 50 9.26 -16.10 -27.90
CA THR A 50 7.92 -15.60 -27.52
C THR A 50 7.62 -14.32 -28.27
N SER A 51 6.46 -14.25 -28.88
CA SER A 51 6.01 -13.06 -29.60
C SER A 51 5.24 -12.09 -28.70
N LEU A 52 5.20 -10.82 -29.10
CA LEU A 52 4.37 -9.79 -28.49
C LEU A 52 2.89 -10.23 -28.39
N GLN A 53 2.38 -10.87 -29.45
CA GLN A 53 0.99 -11.34 -29.50
C GLN A 53 0.71 -12.40 -28.43
N GLU A 54 1.63 -13.34 -28.20
CA GLU A 54 1.47 -14.37 -27.16
C GLU A 54 1.40 -13.77 -25.77
N VAL A 55 2.24 -12.77 -25.49
CA VAL A 55 2.23 -12.05 -24.21
C VAL A 55 0.91 -11.30 -24.02
N LEU A 56 0.44 -10.57 -25.02
CA LEU A 56 -0.84 -9.86 -24.97
C LEU A 56 -2.05 -10.81 -24.82
N LEU A 57 -2.00 -11.97 -25.44
CA LEU A 57 -3.06 -12.99 -25.29
C LEU A 57 -3.09 -13.59 -23.88
N TYR A 58 -1.93 -13.74 -23.25
CA TYR A 58 -1.83 -14.34 -21.92
C TYR A 58 -2.13 -13.35 -20.80
N TYR A 59 -1.55 -12.14 -20.85
CA TYR A 59 -1.67 -11.13 -19.79
C TYR A 59 -2.76 -10.09 -20.04
N GLY A 60 -3.24 -9.96 -21.28
CA GLY A 60 -4.19 -8.93 -21.67
C GLY A 60 -3.54 -7.58 -21.93
N ALA A 61 -4.29 -6.51 -21.70
CA ALA A 61 -3.79 -5.15 -21.88
C ALA A 61 -2.78 -4.78 -20.79
N PRO A 62 -1.60 -4.25 -21.16
CA PRO A 62 -0.62 -3.76 -20.19
C PRO A 62 -1.10 -2.47 -19.53
N ALA A 63 -0.54 -2.16 -18.36
CA ALA A 63 -0.74 -0.89 -17.67
C ALA A 63 -0.08 0.26 -18.45
N ASP A 64 1.14 0.02 -18.95
CA ASP A 64 1.89 0.99 -19.73
C ASP A 64 2.61 0.34 -20.91
N ILE A 65 2.75 1.09 -21.98
CA ILE A 65 3.51 0.73 -23.18
C ILE A 65 4.55 1.81 -23.42
N ILE A 66 5.83 1.42 -23.46
CA ILE A 66 6.94 2.35 -23.57
C ILE A 66 7.80 2.01 -24.77
N ASP A 67 8.07 3.03 -25.58
CA ASP A 67 9.05 2.97 -26.66
C ASP A 67 10.45 3.28 -26.09
N MET A 68 11.35 2.32 -26.20
CA MET A 68 12.73 2.39 -25.73
C MET A 68 13.70 2.47 -26.92
N GLN A 69 13.49 3.41 -27.84
CA GLN A 69 14.38 3.68 -28.99
C GLN A 69 14.64 2.43 -29.85
N GLY A 70 13.54 1.81 -30.34
CA GLY A 70 13.61 0.62 -31.19
C GLY A 70 13.35 -0.69 -30.40
N HIS A 71 13.01 -0.59 -29.15
CA HIS A 71 12.45 -1.69 -28.35
C HIS A 71 11.12 -1.27 -27.77
N LEU A 72 10.18 -2.18 -27.67
CA LEU A 72 8.89 -1.96 -27.04
C LEU A 72 8.86 -2.64 -25.68
N ALA A 73 8.58 -1.87 -24.63
CA ALA A 73 8.38 -2.43 -23.31
C ALA A 73 6.89 -2.44 -22.95
N LEU A 74 6.38 -3.61 -22.51
CA LEU A 74 5.06 -3.76 -21.92
C LEU A 74 5.21 -3.89 -20.42
N HIS A 75 4.56 -3.00 -19.68
CA HIS A 75 4.56 -2.99 -18.23
C HIS A 75 3.20 -3.41 -17.70
N TYR A 76 3.19 -4.41 -16.82
CA TYR A 76 2.03 -4.85 -16.06
C TYR A 76 2.32 -4.65 -14.59
N GLN A 77 1.42 -3.99 -13.88
CA GLN A 77 1.57 -3.71 -12.46
C GLN A 77 0.27 -3.97 -11.69
N ARG A 78 0.42 -4.48 -10.48
CA ARG A 78 -0.65 -4.56 -9.49
C ARG A 78 -0.15 -4.00 -8.18
N THR A 79 -0.93 -3.11 -7.59
CA THR A 79 -0.57 -2.47 -6.33
C THR A 79 -1.48 -2.95 -5.21
N PHE A 80 -0.86 -3.32 -4.10
CA PHE A 80 -1.56 -3.67 -2.86
C PHE A 80 -1.27 -2.60 -1.82
N TYR A 81 -2.31 -1.93 -1.37
CA TYR A 81 -2.20 -1.03 -0.22
C TYR A 81 -2.70 -1.76 1.03
N ARG A 82 -1.89 -1.76 2.05
CA ARG A 82 -2.30 -2.08 3.41
C ARG A 82 -2.06 -0.83 4.25
N GLY A 83 -3.12 -0.07 4.48
CA GLY A 83 -3.09 1.12 5.33
C GLY A 83 -3.74 0.84 6.67
N GLY A 84 -3.15 1.35 7.74
CA GLY A 84 -3.75 1.44 9.05
C GLY A 84 -3.88 2.90 9.46
N HIS A 85 -5.09 3.30 9.83
CA HIS A 85 -5.36 4.61 10.41
C HIS A 85 -5.84 4.43 11.84
N LEU A 86 -5.04 4.91 12.79
CA LEU A 86 -5.39 4.98 14.20
C LEU A 86 -5.73 6.42 14.53
N SER A 87 -6.96 6.68 14.91
CA SER A 87 -7.41 7.98 15.40
C SER A 87 -7.82 7.86 16.86
N ILE A 88 -7.25 8.70 17.70
CA ILE A 88 -7.56 8.82 19.11
C ILE A 88 -8.09 10.24 19.31
N GLY A 89 -9.37 10.37 19.58
CA GLY A 89 -10.02 11.64 19.88
C GLY A 89 -10.40 11.72 21.37
N ILE A 90 -10.09 12.86 22.00
CA ILE A 90 -10.55 13.16 23.36
C ILE A 90 -11.72 14.14 23.22
N PRO A 91 -12.97 13.73 23.61
CA PRO A 91 -14.14 14.60 23.47
C PRO A 91 -14.16 15.66 24.59
N LEU A 92 -13.33 16.68 24.46
CA LEU A 92 -13.31 17.84 25.37
C LEU A 92 -14.14 19.03 24.86
N GLY A 93 -14.84 18.83 23.74
CA GLY A 93 -15.57 19.90 23.05
C GLY A 93 -16.61 20.63 23.88
N ASP A 94 -17.22 19.98 24.83
CA ASP A 94 -18.25 20.57 25.72
C ASP A 94 -17.64 21.45 26.81
N VAL A 95 -16.40 21.23 27.18
CA VAL A 95 -15.72 21.95 28.27
C VAL A 95 -14.77 23.03 27.76
N PHE A 96 -14.01 22.75 26.72
CA PHE A 96 -12.93 23.64 26.24
C PHE A 96 -13.07 24.11 24.80
N LYS A 97 -14.15 23.77 24.09
CA LYS A 97 -14.32 24.02 22.64
C LYS A 97 -13.11 23.56 21.79
N ALA A 98 -12.34 22.61 22.29
CA ALA A 98 -11.19 22.02 21.64
C ALA A 98 -11.31 20.50 21.73
N SER A 99 -11.18 19.83 20.60
CA SER A 99 -11.15 18.36 20.52
C SER A 99 -9.78 17.94 20.01
N PRO A 100 -8.78 17.80 20.87
CA PRO A 100 -7.49 17.33 20.42
C PRO A 100 -7.63 15.91 19.86
N SER A 101 -7.18 15.70 18.62
CA SER A 101 -7.11 14.40 17.99
C SER A 101 -5.67 14.09 17.64
N MET A 102 -5.30 12.84 17.83
CA MET A 102 -4.02 12.30 17.39
C MET A 102 -4.29 11.26 16.32
N ASP A 103 -3.76 11.49 15.14
CA ASP A 103 -3.90 10.61 14.00
C ASP A 103 -2.53 10.00 13.64
N ALA A 104 -2.48 8.67 13.62
CA ALA A 104 -1.31 7.94 13.13
C ALA A 104 -1.72 7.14 11.88
N ARG A 105 -0.99 7.33 10.78
CA ARG A 105 -1.17 6.58 9.54
C ARG A 105 0.10 5.79 9.24
N GLY A 106 -0.09 4.54 8.87
CA GLY A 106 0.96 3.71 8.36
C GLY A 106 0.48 3.06 7.07
N ASP A 107 1.13 3.37 5.96
CA ASP A 107 0.79 2.83 4.65
C ASP A 107 1.94 1.94 4.18
N LEU A 108 1.60 0.70 3.81
CA LEU A 108 2.51 -0.23 3.16
C LEU A 108 1.98 -0.51 1.77
N ALA A 109 2.66 0.01 0.76
CA ALA A 109 2.42 -0.34 -0.63
C ALA A 109 3.35 -1.48 -1.05
N LEU A 110 2.77 -2.53 -1.62
CA LEU A 110 3.49 -3.64 -2.23
C LEU A 110 3.04 -3.75 -3.68
N HIS A 111 3.99 -4.02 -4.57
CA HIS A 111 3.75 -4.11 -6.00
C HIS A 111 4.12 -5.50 -6.51
N ASP A 112 3.23 -6.09 -7.31
CA ASP A 112 3.58 -7.16 -8.23
C ASP A 112 3.75 -6.51 -9.59
N ALA A 113 4.87 -6.73 -10.26
CA ALA A 113 5.16 -6.13 -11.55
C ALA A 113 5.83 -7.14 -12.49
N ILE A 114 5.53 -7.03 -13.76
CA ILE A 114 6.26 -7.73 -14.82
C ILE A 114 6.47 -6.79 -16.00
N ILE A 115 7.70 -6.80 -16.50
CA ILE A 115 8.10 -6.03 -17.68
C ILE A 115 8.56 -7.00 -18.74
N PHE A 116 8.05 -6.83 -19.96
CA PHE A 116 8.48 -7.55 -21.15
C PHE A 116 9.10 -6.54 -22.11
N ILE A 117 10.30 -6.81 -22.57
CA ILE A 117 11.01 -5.99 -23.55
C ILE A 117 11.07 -6.76 -24.85
N PHE A 118 10.60 -6.15 -25.94
CA PHE A 118 10.56 -6.72 -27.27
C PHE A 118 11.52 -6.03 -28.22
N THR A 119 12.03 -6.80 -29.16
CA THR A 119 12.77 -6.27 -30.32
C THR A 119 11.81 -5.61 -31.32
N THR A 120 12.36 -4.90 -32.30
CA THR A 120 11.59 -4.32 -33.40
C THR A 120 10.79 -5.34 -34.21
N ASP A 121 11.23 -6.60 -34.21
CA ASP A 121 10.56 -7.71 -34.89
C ASP A 121 9.41 -8.30 -34.06
N GLY A 122 9.15 -7.73 -32.86
CA GLY A 122 8.09 -8.19 -31.96
C GLY A 122 8.41 -9.48 -31.20
N LEU A 123 9.67 -9.88 -31.13
CA LEU A 123 10.13 -11.01 -30.34
C LEU A 123 10.61 -10.57 -28.95
N LEU A 124 10.30 -11.38 -27.94
CA LEU A 124 10.74 -11.12 -26.57
C LEU A 124 12.27 -11.08 -26.50
N LYS A 125 12.81 -9.99 -25.95
CA LYS A 125 14.23 -9.80 -25.72
C LYS A 125 14.62 -10.12 -24.28
N ASP A 126 13.85 -9.58 -23.32
CA ASP A 126 14.07 -9.78 -21.88
C ASP A 126 12.74 -9.67 -21.14
N MET A 127 12.67 -10.26 -19.95
CA MET A 127 11.53 -10.12 -19.05
C MET A 127 12.00 -10.11 -17.61
N ARG A 128 11.32 -9.31 -16.78
CA ARG A 128 11.56 -9.23 -15.33
C ARG A 128 10.26 -9.32 -14.59
N TYR A 129 10.20 -10.21 -13.62
CA TYR A 129 9.05 -10.39 -12.75
C TYR A 129 9.45 -10.11 -11.30
N GLU A 130 8.66 -9.28 -10.64
CA GLU A 130 8.82 -8.94 -9.23
C GLU A 130 7.51 -9.18 -8.51
N LYS A 131 7.62 -9.75 -7.32
CA LYS A 131 6.46 -10.04 -6.49
C LYS A 131 6.62 -9.40 -5.12
N SER A 132 5.58 -8.70 -4.68
CA SER A 132 5.47 -8.11 -3.35
C SER A 132 6.66 -7.21 -3.00
N THR A 133 7.15 -6.45 -3.97
CA THR A 133 8.22 -5.48 -3.75
C THR A 133 7.66 -4.15 -3.24
N SER A 134 8.38 -3.51 -2.32
CA SER A 134 8.05 -2.17 -1.85
C SER A 134 8.65 -1.08 -2.76
N ARG A 135 9.60 -1.45 -3.62
CA ARG A 135 10.21 -0.58 -4.64
C ARG A 135 10.31 -1.38 -5.93
N PRO A 136 9.36 -1.23 -6.84
CA PRO A 136 9.45 -1.89 -8.14
C PRO A 136 10.64 -1.36 -8.93
N LEU A 137 11.32 -2.25 -9.66
CA LEU A 137 12.46 -1.90 -10.54
C LEU A 137 12.11 -0.79 -11.54
N TRP A 138 10.86 -0.72 -11.90
CA TRP A 138 10.33 0.31 -12.78
C TRP A 138 10.58 1.73 -12.26
N ASP A 139 10.37 1.98 -10.98
CA ASP A 139 10.58 3.30 -10.38
C ASP A 139 12.08 3.67 -10.34
N THR A 140 12.96 2.67 -10.37
CA THR A 140 14.42 2.86 -10.30
C THR A 140 15.05 3.04 -11.69
N TYR A 141 14.37 2.61 -12.75
CA TYR A 141 14.91 2.68 -14.13
C TYR A 141 14.80 4.08 -14.76
N TRP A 142 14.01 4.96 -14.17
CA TRP A 142 13.68 6.27 -14.75
C TRP A 142 14.17 7.46 -13.92
N GLU A 143 14.86 7.22 -12.78
CA GLU A 143 15.63 8.24 -12.06
C GLU A 143 17.04 8.37 -12.66
#